data_3e9a0cb483f9aa6299cf1bce87cfd16e
#
_entry.id   3e9a0cb483f9aa6299cf1bce87cfd16e
#
_cell.length_a   1.000
_cell.length_b   1.000
_cell.length_c   1.000
_cell.angle_alpha   90.00
_cell.angle_beta   90.00
_cell.angle_gamma   90.00
#
_symmetry.space_group_name_H-M   'P 1'
#
loop_
_entity.id
_entity.type
_entity.pdbx_description
1 polymer ?
#
loop_
_entity_poly.entity_id
_entity_poly.type
_entity_poly.pdbx_seq_one_letter_code
_entity_poly.pdbx_strand_id
1 'polypeptide(L)'
;GTIGSEYSDASSTLALSVRNRYWCRELIRRAGLKEDIWPALSESWQVAGSVQESAARETGLSRKTRVIFGAGDSAAQLTGNGVIEPGVTACNIGTASQIAAVVDSPLYDRQMRLQTWCHTAGDKWYIQGGTLNGGSTLGWLKKKILKDSRPYSDLDREASLAPAGSEGLLFIPFLAGERTPFMDPYARG
;
A
#
# COMPACT_ATOMS: atom_id res chain seq x y z
N GLY A 1 -14.34 1.30 24.97
CA GLY A 1 -13.75 0.44 23.94
C GLY A 1 -12.25 0.30 24.13
N THR A 2 -11.65 -0.68 23.49
CA THR A 2 -10.20 -0.87 23.49
C THR A 2 -9.55 0.14 22.55
N ILE A 3 -8.47 0.79 23.00
CA ILE A 3 -7.62 1.64 22.17
C ILE A 3 -6.36 0.82 21.87
N GLY A 4 -6.07 0.64 20.59
CA GLY A 4 -4.90 -0.11 20.12
C GLY A 4 -4.57 0.24 18.69
N SER A 5 -3.40 -0.20 18.24
CA SER A 5 -2.97 -0.17 16.84
C SER A 5 -2.47 -1.55 16.46
N GLU A 6 -2.30 -1.80 15.19
CA GLU A 6 -1.74 -3.04 14.71
C GLU A 6 -0.49 -2.78 13.83
N TYR A 7 0.32 -3.82 13.66
CA TYR A 7 1.67 -3.66 13.11
C TYR A 7 1.70 -3.13 11.68
N SER A 8 0.75 -3.51 10.80
CA SER A 8 0.81 -3.06 9.41
C SER A 8 0.49 -1.58 9.29
N ASP A 9 -0.55 -1.09 9.99
CA ASP A 9 -0.89 0.33 10.01
C ASP A 9 0.14 1.14 10.79
N ALA A 10 0.60 0.64 11.93
CA ALA A 10 1.65 1.27 12.72
C ALA A 10 2.97 1.45 11.93
N SER A 11 3.25 0.59 10.96
CA SER A 11 4.42 0.72 10.08
C SER A 11 4.43 2.03 9.29
N SER A 12 3.26 2.62 9.01
CA SER A 12 3.11 3.87 8.27
C SER A 12 3.51 5.12 9.07
N THR A 13 3.58 5.00 10.39
CA THR A 13 3.79 6.14 11.30
C THR A 13 5.23 6.64 11.34
N LEU A 14 6.18 5.91 10.79
CA LEU A 14 7.64 6.10 10.95
C LEU A 14 8.13 5.95 12.39
N ALA A 15 7.25 5.77 13.35
CA ALA A 15 7.59 5.60 14.77
C ALA A 15 7.74 4.14 15.18
N LEU A 16 7.23 3.20 14.37
CA LEU A 16 7.41 1.77 14.59
C LEU A 16 8.79 1.30 14.13
N SER A 17 9.49 0.57 14.98
CA SER A 17 10.59 -0.29 14.54
C SER A 17 10.01 -1.49 13.77
N VAL A 18 9.97 -1.40 12.44
CA VAL A 18 9.38 -2.43 11.57
C VAL A 18 10.07 -3.80 11.78
N ARG A 19 11.39 -3.81 12.02
CA ARG A 19 12.13 -5.03 12.32
C ARG A 19 11.70 -5.69 13.64
N ASN A 20 11.58 -4.88 14.70
CA ASN A 20 11.43 -5.38 16.06
C ASN A 20 9.98 -5.26 16.58
N ARG A 21 9.09 -4.69 15.77
CA ARG A 21 7.65 -4.56 16.04
C ARG A 21 7.35 -3.89 17.38
N TYR A 22 8.03 -2.77 17.67
CA TYR A 22 7.74 -1.93 18.83
C TYR A 22 7.86 -0.44 18.48
N TRP A 23 7.20 0.42 19.26
CA TRP A 23 7.34 1.86 19.15
C TRP A 23 8.76 2.30 19.49
N CYS A 24 9.45 2.95 18.57
CA CYS A 24 10.81 3.44 18.76
C CYS A 24 10.80 4.69 19.64
N ARG A 25 10.82 4.51 20.96
CA ARG A 25 10.73 5.61 21.95
C ARG A 25 11.83 6.66 21.77
N GLU A 26 13.02 6.26 21.36
CA GLU A 26 14.11 7.19 21.08
C GLU A 26 13.75 8.13 19.93
N LEU A 27 13.23 7.60 18.83
CA LEU A 27 12.80 8.39 17.66
C LEU A 27 11.66 9.33 18.04
N ILE A 28 10.67 8.81 18.77
CA ILE A 28 9.51 9.57 19.26
C ILE A 28 9.97 10.75 20.09
N ARG A 29 10.89 10.56 21.05
CA ARG A 29 11.47 11.64 21.87
C ARG A 29 12.25 12.65 21.05
N ARG A 30 13.09 12.19 20.13
CA ARG A 30 13.86 13.08 19.24
C ARG A 30 12.96 13.93 18.35
N ALA A 31 11.80 13.41 17.96
CA ALA A 31 10.79 14.16 17.22
C ALA A 31 9.97 15.13 18.08
N GLY A 32 10.21 15.20 19.39
CA GLY A 32 9.47 16.06 20.32
C GLY A 32 8.03 15.60 20.58
N LEU A 33 7.72 14.34 20.28
CA LEU A 33 6.39 13.78 20.47
C LEU A 33 6.24 13.16 21.85
N LYS A 34 5.02 13.17 22.38
CA LYS A 34 4.70 12.55 23.66
C LYS A 34 4.80 11.02 23.55
N GLU A 35 5.38 10.38 24.56
CA GLU A 35 5.57 8.92 24.57
C GLU A 35 4.30 8.14 24.98
N ASP A 36 3.37 8.78 25.66
CA ASP A 36 2.17 8.18 26.24
C ASP A 36 0.97 8.11 25.28
N ILE A 37 1.07 8.76 24.12
CA ILE A 37 -0.02 8.74 23.11
C ILE A 37 -0.01 7.51 22.21
N TRP A 38 1.06 6.72 22.25
CA TRP A 38 1.23 5.56 21.37
C TRP A 38 0.52 4.33 21.97
N PRO A 39 -0.51 3.80 21.30
CA PRO A 39 -1.32 2.72 21.87
C PRO A 39 -0.57 1.39 21.87
N ALA A 40 -1.11 0.40 22.59
CA ALA A 40 -0.61 -0.96 22.53
C ALA A 40 -0.69 -1.51 21.10
N LEU A 41 0.35 -2.24 20.69
CA LEU A 41 0.42 -2.91 19.40
C LEU A 41 -0.16 -4.32 19.48
N SER A 42 -0.84 -4.75 18.44
CA SER A 42 -1.48 -6.04 18.32
C SER A 42 -1.27 -6.65 16.94
N GLU A 43 -1.51 -7.93 16.80
CA GLU A 43 -1.62 -8.56 15.50
C GLU A 43 -2.98 -8.23 14.87
N SER A 44 -3.02 -8.16 13.54
CA SER A 44 -4.20 -7.78 12.76
C SER A 44 -5.44 -8.62 13.08
N TRP A 45 -5.25 -9.92 13.33
CA TRP A 45 -6.34 -10.87 13.63
C TRP A 45 -6.73 -10.94 15.10
N GLN A 46 -5.99 -10.30 15.99
CA GLN A 46 -6.31 -10.32 17.41
C GLN A 46 -7.64 -9.64 17.68
N VAL A 47 -8.37 -10.22 18.63
CA VAL A 47 -9.68 -9.70 19.04
C VAL A 47 -9.47 -8.47 19.91
N ALA A 48 -9.90 -7.31 19.44
CA ALA A 48 -9.94 -6.06 20.18
C ALA A 48 -11.11 -6.00 21.17
N GLY A 49 -12.18 -6.74 20.90
CA GLY A 49 -13.37 -6.76 21.73
C GLY A 49 -14.57 -7.40 21.03
N SER A 50 -15.75 -7.02 21.46
CA SER A 50 -17.03 -7.41 20.84
C SER A 50 -17.88 -6.18 20.57
N VAL A 51 -18.86 -6.31 19.68
CA VAL A 51 -19.79 -5.24 19.32
C VAL A 51 -20.51 -4.74 20.57
N GLN A 52 -20.43 -3.44 20.83
CA GLN A 52 -21.11 -2.78 21.95
C GLN A 52 -22.62 -2.70 21.72
N GLU A 53 -23.39 -2.54 22.79
CA GLU A 53 -24.83 -2.55 22.71
C GLU A 53 -25.40 -1.44 21.81
N SER A 54 -24.85 -0.23 21.87
CA SER A 54 -25.27 0.88 20.98
C SER A 54 -25.04 0.53 19.51
N ALA A 55 -23.84 0.04 19.18
CA ALA A 55 -23.51 -0.37 17.82
C ALA A 55 -24.37 -1.56 17.35
N ALA A 56 -24.67 -2.51 18.22
CA ALA A 56 -25.55 -3.63 17.89
C ALA A 56 -26.97 -3.16 17.51
N ARG A 57 -27.50 -2.17 18.23
CA ARG A 57 -28.82 -1.58 17.91
C ARG A 57 -28.82 -0.84 16.57
N GLU A 58 -27.74 -0.12 16.26
CA GLU A 58 -27.64 0.68 15.03
C GLU A 58 -27.40 -0.18 13.78
N THR A 59 -26.59 -1.23 13.93
CA THR A 59 -26.12 -2.05 12.78
C THR A 59 -26.86 -3.36 12.59
N GLY A 60 -27.60 -3.82 13.61
CA GLY A 60 -28.23 -5.14 13.63
C GLY A 60 -27.26 -6.29 13.92
N LEU A 61 -25.97 -6.02 14.18
CA LEU A 61 -24.98 -7.03 14.51
C LEU A 61 -25.21 -7.61 15.93
N SER A 62 -24.89 -8.90 16.09
CA SER A 62 -24.92 -9.52 17.43
C SER A 62 -23.84 -8.93 18.33
N ARG A 63 -24.17 -8.75 19.62
CA ARG A 63 -23.18 -8.39 20.65
C ARG A 63 -22.08 -9.44 20.83
N LYS A 64 -22.29 -10.67 20.34
CA LYS A 64 -21.26 -11.73 20.31
C LYS A 64 -20.31 -11.62 19.12
N THR A 65 -20.59 -10.74 18.16
CA THR A 65 -19.71 -10.51 17.02
C THR A 65 -18.37 -9.96 17.52
N ARG A 66 -17.29 -10.67 17.20
CA ARG A 66 -15.93 -10.26 17.54
C ARG A 66 -15.48 -9.11 16.63
N VAL A 67 -14.80 -8.16 17.21
CA VAL A 67 -14.12 -7.06 16.51
C VAL A 67 -12.63 -7.33 16.59
N ILE A 68 -11.96 -7.41 15.45
CA ILE A 68 -10.50 -7.56 15.35
C ILE A 68 -9.86 -6.20 15.10
N PHE A 69 -8.52 -6.09 15.27
CA PHE A 69 -7.81 -4.84 15.00
C PHE A 69 -7.83 -4.46 13.52
N GLY A 70 -7.87 -5.45 12.63
CA GLY A 70 -7.84 -5.20 11.19
C GLY A 70 -6.43 -4.97 10.68
N ALA A 71 -6.30 -4.22 9.58
CA ALA A 71 -5.01 -3.95 8.94
C ALA A 71 -5.03 -2.66 8.16
N GLY A 72 -3.87 -2.08 7.90
CA GLY A 72 -3.70 -1.06 6.87
C GLY A 72 -4.17 -1.59 5.50
N ASP A 73 -4.73 -0.71 4.66
CA ASP A 73 -5.41 -1.07 3.41
C ASP A 73 -4.56 -1.93 2.47
N SER A 74 -3.29 -1.57 2.26
CA SER A 74 -2.36 -2.32 1.41
C SER A 74 -2.10 -3.73 1.95
N ALA A 75 -1.89 -3.88 3.27
CA ALA A 75 -1.69 -5.18 3.90
C ALA A 75 -2.96 -6.05 3.84
N ALA A 76 -4.13 -5.43 4.04
CA ALA A 76 -5.43 -6.10 3.90
C ALA A 76 -5.66 -6.55 2.45
N GLN A 77 -5.33 -5.71 1.46
CA GLN A 77 -5.41 -6.05 0.04
C GLN A 77 -4.51 -7.22 -0.33
N LEU A 78 -3.25 -7.22 0.13
CA LEU A 78 -2.33 -8.34 -0.10
C LEU A 78 -2.90 -9.63 0.46
N THR A 79 -3.36 -9.61 1.69
CA THR A 79 -3.96 -10.77 2.36
C THR A 79 -5.21 -11.26 1.64
N GLY A 80 -6.11 -10.35 1.27
CA GLY A 80 -7.34 -10.68 0.55
C GLY A 80 -7.11 -11.29 -0.84
N ASN A 81 -5.96 -11.00 -1.46
CA ASN A 81 -5.52 -11.59 -2.74
C ASN A 81 -4.63 -12.83 -2.56
N GLY A 82 -4.45 -13.33 -1.34
CA GLY A 82 -3.61 -14.50 -1.08
C GLY A 82 -2.10 -14.25 -1.22
N VAL A 83 -1.67 -12.99 -1.23
CA VAL A 83 -0.25 -12.60 -1.28
C VAL A 83 0.29 -12.58 0.14
N ILE A 84 0.51 -13.77 0.69
CA ILE A 84 0.88 -14.00 2.10
C ILE A 84 2.19 -14.77 2.28
N GLU A 85 2.77 -15.25 1.18
CA GLU A 85 4.02 -16.03 1.21
C GLU A 85 5.10 -15.38 0.36
N PRO A 86 6.39 -15.50 0.74
CA PRO A 86 7.50 -15.04 -0.07
C PRO A 86 7.49 -15.65 -1.48
N GLY A 87 7.88 -14.85 -2.46
CA GLY A 87 7.84 -15.23 -3.87
C GLY A 87 6.53 -14.91 -4.57
N VAL A 88 5.48 -14.59 -3.83
CA VAL A 88 4.23 -14.06 -4.40
C VAL A 88 4.28 -12.54 -4.42
N THR A 89 3.90 -11.97 -5.55
CA THR A 89 3.93 -10.53 -5.80
C THR A 89 2.57 -10.04 -6.27
N ALA A 90 2.13 -8.91 -5.73
CA ALA A 90 0.96 -8.20 -6.22
C ALA A 90 1.37 -7.02 -7.09
N CYS A 91 0.66 -6.83 -8.20
CA CYS A 91 0.72 -5.62 -9.01
C CYS A 91 -0.66 -4.98 -9.03
N ASN A 92 -0.74 -3.74 -8.55
CA ASN A 92 -1.97 -2.95 -8.57
C ASN A 92 -1.79 -1.79 -9.56
N ILE A 93 -2.65 -1.75 -10.58
CA ILE A 93 -2.64 -0.70 -11.60
C ILE A 93 -3.93 0.10 -11.48
N GLY A 94 -3.85 1.22 -10.79
CA GLY A 94 -4.90 2.23 -10.69
C GLY A 94 -4.49 3.52 -11.38
N THR A 95 -4.89 4.67 -10.85
CA THR A 95 -4.38 6.00 -11.28
C THR A 95 -2.86 6.05 -11.21
N ALA A 96 -2.30 5.65 -10.08
CA ALA A 96 -0.90 5.27 -9.87
C ALA A 96 -0.77 3.74 -9.95
N SER A 97 0.46 3.22 -9.94
CA SER A 97 0.69 1.78 -9.87
C SER A 97 1.57 1.42 -8.68
N GLN A 98 1.37 0.22 -8.14
CA GLN A 98 2.13 -0.30 -7.01
C GLN A 98 2.50 -1.74 -7.26
N ILE A 99 3.70 -2.12 -6.85
CA ILE A 99 4.16 -3.50 -6.80
C ILE A 99 4.55 -3.80 -5.36
N ALA A 100 4.03 -4.88 -4.82
CA ALA A 100 4.35 -5.34 -3.48
C ALA A 100 4.71 -6.83 -3.48
N ALA A 101 5.72 -7.19 -2.73
CA ALA A 101 6.18 -8.57 -2.59
C ALA A 101 6.39 -8.92 -1.11
N VAL A 102 5.96 -10.11 -0.72
CA VAL A 102 6.17 -10.62 0.64
C VAL A 102 7.61 -11.11 0.82
N VAL A 103 8.16 -10.83 2.01
CA VAL A 103 9.51 -11.22 2.40
C VAL A 103 9.53 -11.76 3.83
N ASP A 104 10.44 -12.69 4.12
CA ASP A 104 10.61 -13.31 5.44
C ASP A 104 11.41 -12.45 6.43
N SER A 105 12.04 -11.40 5.95
CA SER A 105 12.78 -10.46 6.78
C SER A 105 12.67 -9.04 6.25
N PRO A 106 12.68 -8.01 7.11
CA PRO A 106 12.56 -6.65 6.65
C PRO A 106 13.79 -6.21 5.85
N LEU A 107 13.56 -5.79 4.62
CA LEU A 107 14.57 -5.24 3.74
C LEU A 107 14.65 -3.72 3.90
N TYR A 108 15.87 -3.18 3.91
CA TYR A 108 16.12 -1.75 3.99
C TYR A 108 16.85 -1.28 2.74
N ASP A 109 16.15 -0.51 1.92
CA ASP A 109 16.80 0.17 0.81
C ASP A 109 17.40 1.49 1.29
N ARG A 110 18.74 1.57 1.33
CA ARG A 110 19.45 2.79 1.75
C ARG A 110 19.20 3.99 0.84
N GLN A 111 18.76 3.76 -0.38
CA GLN A 111 18.38 4.81 -1.33
C GLN A 111 16.90 5.20 -1.21
N MET A 112 16.17 4.60 -0.27
CA MET A 112 14.75 4.87 0.01
C MET A 112 13.82 4.71 -1.21
N ARG A 113 14.17 3.85 -2.16
CA ARG A 113 13.36 3.57 -3.36
C ARG A 113 12.18 2.66 -3.07
N LEU A 114 12.31 1.81 -2.05
CA LEU A 114 11.29 0.87 -1.59
C LEU A 114 10.94 1.14 -0.14
N GLN A 115 9.73 0.83 0.22
CA GLN A 115 9.23 0.87 1.59
C GLN A 115 9.06 -0.55 2.11
N THR A 116 9.32 -0.77 3.41
CA THR A 116 9.10 -2.04 4.08
C THR A 116 8.07 -1.87 5.19
N TRP A 117 7.12 -2.79 5.23
CA TRP A 117 5.97 -2.78 6.12
C TRP A 117 5.83 -4.13 6.81
N CYS A 118 5.27 -4.16 8.01
CA CYS A 118 4.82 -5.41 8.61
C CYS A 118 3.62 -5.96 7.83
N HIS A 119 3.61 -7.27 7.61
CA HIS A 119 2.48 -7.97 6.98
C HIS A 119 1.47 -8.42 8.04
N THR A 120 0.22 -8.65 7.64
CA THR A 120 -0.81 -9.26 8.50
C THR A 120 -0.56 -10.75 8.76
N ALA A 121 0.22 -11.42 7.90
CA ALA A 121 0.55 -12.83 8.02
C ALA A 121 1.75 -13.04 8.96
N GLY A 122 1.52 -12.86 10.26
CA GLY A 122 2.49 -13.19 11.31
C GLY A 122 3.86 -12.53 11.14
N ASP A 123 4.92 -13.34 11.24
CA ASP A 123 6.31 -12.86 11.23
C ASP A 123 6.84 -12.53 9.83
N LYS A 124 6.00 -11.97 8.96
CA LYS A 124 6.38 -11.58 7.62
C LYS A 124 6.30 -10.06 7.42
N TRP A 125 6.95 -9.62 6.39
CA TRP A 125 6.95 -8.24 5.93
C TRP A 125 6.58 -8.22 4.46
N TYR A 126 6.28 -7.05 3.95
CA TYR A 126 6.24 -6.83 2.51
C TYR A 126 7.03 -5.58 2.15
N ILE A 127 7.65 -5.63 0.99
CA ILE A 127 8.28 -4.47 0.36
C ILE A 127 7.32 -3.94 -0.69
N GLN A 128 7.29 -2.63 -0.85
CA GLN A 128 6.42 -1.98 -1.81
C GLN A 128 7.15 -0.84 -2.52
N GLY A 129 6.98 -0.82 -3.84
CA GLY A 129 7.34 0.31 -4.69
C GLY A 129 6.12 0.82 -5.42
N GLY A 130 6.05 2.13 -5.65
CA GLY A 130 4.92 2.72 -6.34
C GLY A 130 5.33 3.83 -7.29
N THR A 131 4.69 3.89 -8.45
CA THR A 131 4.82 4.97 -9.42
C THR A 131 3.73 6.01 -9.20
N LEU A 132 3.99 7.26 -9.56
CA LEU A 132 2.96 8.31 -9.52
C LEU A 132 1.94 8.15 -10.63
N ASN A 133 2.34 7.59 -11.76
CA ASN A 133 1.52 7.47 -12.95
C ASN A 133 1.40 5.99 -13.37
N GLY A 134 0.17 5.50 -13.40
CA GLY A 134 -0.22 4.19 -13.89
C GLY A 134 -1.25 4.34 -15.00
N GLY A 135 -2.45 3.87 -14.78
CA GLY A 135 -3.59 4.04 -15.69
C GLY A 135 -3.95 5.49 -16.01
N SER A 136 -3.58 6.45 -15.15
CA SER A 136 -3.72 7.88 -15.42
C SER A 136 -3.00 8.30 -16.70
N THR A 137 -1.92 7.63 -17.05
CA THR A 137 -1.12 7.90 -18.24
C THR A 137 -1.90 7.64 -19.53
N LEU A 138 -2.61 6.51 -19.58
CA LEU A 138 -3.49 6.21 -20.71
C LEU A 138 -4.62 7.23 -20.81
N GLY A 139 -5.17 7.65 -19.67
CA GLY A 139 -6.18 8.71 -19.62
C GLY A 139 -5.65 10.05 -20.11
N TRP A 140 -4.40 10.40 -19.78
CA TRP A 140 -3.72 11.59 -20.28
C TRP A 140 -3.50 11.51 -21.79
N LEU A 141 -2.93 10.40 -22.27
CA LEU A 141 -2.72 10.17 -23.72
C LEU A 141 -4.02 10.36 -24.49
N LYS A 142 -5.07 9.64 -24.09
CA LYS A 142 -6.39 9.70 -24.73
C LYS A 142 -6.96 11.11 -24.76
N LYS A 143 -7.00 11.80 -23.62
CA LYS A 143 -7.70 13.09 -23.47
C LYS A 143 -6.88 14.28 -23.95
N LYS A 144 -5.56 14.27 -23.72
CA LYS A 144 -4.71 15.45 -23.94
C LYS A 144 -3.95 15.41 -25.26
N ILE A 145 -3.49 14.23 -25.67
CA ILE A 145 -2.70 14.06 -26.90
C ILE A 145 -3.61 13.69 -28.07
N LEU A 146 -4.30 12.56 -27.97
CA LEU A 146 -5.15 12.06 -29.04
C LEU A 146 -6.46 12.84 -29.19
N LYS A 147 -6.93 13.48 -28.11
CA LYS A 147 -8.26 14.12 -28.02
C LYS A 147 -9.38 13.18 -28.48
N ASP A 148 -9.24 11.91 -28.16
CA ASP A 148 -10.09 10.82 -28.62
C ASP A 148 -11.27 10.64 -27.66
N SER A 149 -12.49 10.63 -28.19
CA SER A 149 -13.73 10.42 -27.43
C SER A 149 -14.20 8.97 -27.45
N ARG A 150 -13.60 8.09 -28.26
CA ARG A 150 -13.98 6.67 -28.35
C ARG A 150 -13.81 5.95 -27.02
N PRO A 151 -14.46 4.79 -26.79
CA PRO A 151 -14.22 3.93 -25.65
C PRO A 151 -12.74 3.48 -25.55
N TYR A 152 -12.26 3.18 -24.33
CA TYR A 152 -10.91 2.62 -24.15
C TYR A 152 -10.70 1.31 -24.88
N SER A 153 -11.75 0.49 -25.01
CA SER A 153 -11.72 -0.77 -25.77
C SER A 153 -11.27 -0.60 -27.23
N ASP A 154 -11.53 0.56 -27.83
CA ASP A 154 -11.08 0.83 -29.20
C ASP A 154 -9.58 1.13 -29.23
N LEU A 155 -9.08 1.84 -28.24
CA LEU A 155 -7.64 2.07 -28.08
C LEU A 155 -6.89 0.78 -27.78
N ASP A 156 -7.46 -0.09 -26.93
CA ASP A 156 -6.89 -1.41 -26.61
C ASP A 156 -6.80 -2.29 -27.87
N ARG A 157 -7.84 -2.25 -28.71
CA ARG A 157 -7.86 -2.99 -29.98
C ARG A 157 -6.80 -2.45 -30.93
N GLU A 158 -6.63 -1.15 -31.07
CA GLU A 158 -5.57 -0.55 -31.88
C GLU A 158 -4.19 -0.90 -31.34
N ALA A 159 -3.99 -0.81 -30.02
CA ALA A 159 -2.73 -1.17 -29.40
C ALA A 159 -2.37 -2.64 -29.60
N SER A 160 -3.36 -3.54 -29.65
CA SER A 160 -3.14 -4.96 -29.87
C SER A 160 -2.59 -5.29 -31.28
N LEU A 161 -2.69 -4.37 -32.22
CA LEU A 161 -2.14 -4.53 -33.58
C LEU A 161 -0.64 -4.18 -33.64
N ALA A 162 -0.11 -3.47 -32.64
CA ALA A 162 1.31 -3.17 -32.58
C ALA A 162 2.11 -4.43 -32.20
N PRO A 163 3.27 -4.64 -32.85
CA PRO A 163 4.12 -5.77 -32.50
C PRO A 163 4.71 -5.61 -31.09
N ALA A 164 5.07 -6.73 -30.47
CA ALA A 164 5.74 -6.72 -29.17
C ALA A 164 7.02 -5.84 -29.23
N GLY A 165 7.17 -4.95 -28.24
CA GLY A 165 8.25 -3.97 -28.22
C GLY A 165 8.00 -2.71 -29.06
N SER A 166 6.80 -2.56 -29.65
CA SER A 166 6.32 -1.34 -30.32
C SER A 166 7.36 -0.72 -31.27
N GLU A 167 8.10 -1.55 -32.02
CA GLU A 167 9.16 -1.15 -32.93
C GLU A 167 10.27 -0.28 -32.30
N GLY A 168 10.48 -0.44 -30.99
CA GLY A 168 11.48 0.32 -30.23
C GLY A 168 10.98 1.64 -29.64
N LEU A 169 9.69 1.96 -29.80
CA LEU A 169 9.11 3.13 -29.15
C LEU A 169 9.05 2.89 -27.62
N LEU A 170 9.63 3.80 -26.87
CA LEU A 170 9.58 3.84 -25.42
C LEU A 170 8.72 5.01 -24.97
N PHE A 171 7.91 4.76 -23.97
CA PHE A 171 7.13 5.80 -23.32
C PHE A 171 7.51 5.88 -21.83
N ILE A 172 7.94 7.05 -21.37
CA ILE A 172 8.30 7.30 -19.99
C ILE A 172 7.14 8.05 -19.31
N PRO A 173 6.43 7.44 -18.38
CA PRO A 173 5.15 7.97 -17.85
C PRO A 173 5.32 9.06 -16.78
N PHE A 174 6.38 9.85 -16.79
CA PHE A 174 6.66 10.84 -15.75
C PHE A 174 5.93 12.15 -16.02
N LEU A 175 4.61 12.16 -15.83
CA LEU A 175 3.79 13.33 -16.09
C LEU A 175 3.93 14.43 -15.03
N ALA A 176 4.19 14.04 -13.76
CA ALA A 176 4.21 14.97 -12.64
C ALA A 176 5.20 14.52 -11.54
N GLY A 177 6.43 14.26 -11.94
CA GLY A 177 7.43 13.62 -11.08
C GLY A 177 7.32 12.10 -11.09
N GLU A 178 8.19 11.43 -10.34
CA GLU A 178 8.14 10.00 -10.15
C GLU A 178 8.58 9.61 -8.73
N ARG A 179 8.03 8.50 -8.22
CA ARG A 179 8.40 7.91 -6.94
C ARG A 179 9.43 6.81 -7.15
N THR A 180 9.08 5.57 -6.95
CA THR A 180 9.96 4.41 -7.14
C THR A 180 10.35 4.25 -8.61
N PRO A 181 11.64 4.09 -8.95
CA PRO A 181 12.79 4.07 -8.04
C PRO A 181 13.51 5.42 -7.89
N PHE A 182 13.04 6.49 -8.51
CA PHE A 182 13.77 7.75 -8.68
C PHE A 182 13.60 8.72 -7.51
N MET A 183 12.41 8.75 -6.88
CA MET A 183 12.04 9.68 -5.82
C MET A 183 12.30 11.15 -6.22
N ASP A 184 11.99 11.49 -7.47
CA ASP A 184 12.22 12.80 -8.06
C ASP A 184 10.89 13.49 -8.40
N PRO A 185 10.49 14.55 -7.68
CA PRO A 185 9.26 15.28 -7.96
C PRO A 185 9.34 16.13 -9.26
N TYR A 186 10.52 16.29 -9.81
CA TYR A 186 10.76 17.06 -11.04
C TYR A 186 11.00 16.19 -12.27
N ALA A 187 11.05 14.87 -12.14
CA ALA A 187 11.20 13.97 -13.28
C ALA A 187 10.10 14.22 -14.31
N ARG A 188 10.49 14.23 -15.57
CA ARG A 188 9.58 14.36 -16.72
C ARG A 188 9.96 13.34 -17.79
N GLY A 189 8.96 12.84 -18.48
CA GLY A 189 9.12 11.93 -19.61
C GLY A 189 8.98 12.63 -20.95
#